data_d065bc87c5df8e617e185451423b64ce
#
_entry.id   d065bc87c5df8e617e185451423b64ce
#
_cell.length_a   1.000
_cell.length_b   1.000
_cell.length_c   1.000
_cell.angle_alpha   90.00
_cell.angle_beta   90.00
_cell.angle_gamma   90.00
#
_symmetry.space_group_name_H-M   'P 1'
#
loop_
_entity.id
_entity.type
_entity.pdbx_description
1 polymer ?
#
loop_
_entity_poly.entity_id
_entity_poly.type
_entity_poly.pdbx_seq_one_letter_code
_entity_poly.pdbx_strand_id
1 'polypeptide(L)'
;MRVATDIGGTFTDLVAVDDQGKTILTTRHTTPPNFEDGVIKVIQKSGVCPQEIKDFIHGTTTIINALTERKGAKTALITTKGFRDVLEIARCNRPDLFNMVFAKPRPFIPRYLRKEVEERVSFDGKVVTPLNEEDIKAAVEYFKKEKVEAIAV
;
A
#
# COMPACT_ATOMS: atom_id res chain seq x y z
N MET A 1 -22.63 -15.34 -17.20
CA MET A 1 -22.05 -15.73 -15.91
C MET A 1 -21.37 -14.53 -15.27
N ARG A 2 -21.50 -14.32 -13.97
CA ARG A 2 -20.72 -13.31 -13.19
C ARG A 2 -19.61 -14.02 -12.44
N VAL A 3 -18.41 -13.47 -12.46
CA VAL A 3 -17.23 -14.05 -11.81
C VAL A 3 -16.59 -13.02 -10.89
N ALA A 4 -16.26 -13.44 -9.69
CA ALA A 4 -15.47 -12.65 -8.74
C ALA A 4 -14.20 -13.42 -8.37
N THR A 5 -13.07 -12.72 -8.28
CA THR A 5 -11.81 -13.26 -7.78
C THR A 5 -11.27 -12.40 -6.66
N ASP A 6 -10.64 -13.04 -5.67
CA ASP A 6 -9.92 -12.34 -4.61
C ASP A 6 -8.50 -12.92 -4.46
N ILE A 7 -7.50 -12.03 -4.50
CA ILE A 7 -6.10 -12.41 -4.26
C ILE A 7 -5.78 -12.14 -2.79
N GLY A 8 -5.72 -13.22 -2.02
CA GLY A 8 -5.21 -13.19 -0.65
C GLY A 8 -3.70 -13.42 -0.57
N GLY A 9 -3.16 -13.39 0.64
CA GLY A 9 -1.73 -13.64 0.87
C GLY A 9 -1.28 -15.06 0.54
N THR A 10 -2.15 -16.05 0.74
CA THR A 10 -1.85 -17.48 0.56
C THR A 10 -2.64 -18.11 -0.57
N PHE A 11 -3.90 -17.72 -0.73
CA PHE A 11 -4.81 -18.28 -1.71
C PHE A 11 -5.42 -17.20 -2.59
N THR A 12 -5.70 -17.57 -3.82
CA THR A 12 -6.53 -16.82 -4.76
C THR A 12 -7.84 -17.60 -4.93
N ASP A 13 -8.93 -16.95 -4.58
CA ASP A 13 -10.26 -17.54 -4.60
C ASP A 13 -11.06 -17.04 -5.79
N LEU A 14 -11.97 -17.88 -6.27
CA LEU A 14 -12.90 -17.56 -7.34
C LEU A 14 -14.31 -18.03 -6.96
N VAL A 15 -15.26 -17.13 -7.18
CA VAL A 15 -16.69 -17.41 -7.13
C VAL A 15 -17.28 -17.07 -8.49
N ALA A 16 -17.98 -18.00 -9.10
CA ALA A 16 -18.75 -17.76 -10.32
C ALA A 16 -20.22 -18.11 -10.09
N VAL A 17 -21.12 -17.29 -10.64
CA VAL A 17 -22.58 -17.50 -10.54
C VAL A 17 -23.17 -17.39 -11.95
N ASP A 18 -23.93 -18.39 -12.35
CA ASP A 18 -24.66 -18.35 -13.63
C ASP A 18 -26.01 -17.63 -13.50
N ASP A 19 -26.70 -17.51 -14.64
CA ASP A 19 -27.99 -16.81 -14.70
C ASP A 19 -29.13 -17.60 -13.99
N GLN A 20 -28.88 -18.87 -13.63
CA GLN A 20 -29.82 -19.73 -12.86
C GLN A 20 -29.50 -19.73 -11.35
N GLY A 21 -28.46 -19.01 -10.92
CA GLY A 21 -28.03 -18.95 -9.53
C GLY A 21 -27.11 -20.11 -9.10
N LYS A 22 -26.69 -20.96 -10.01
CA LYS A 22 -25.72 -22.01 -9.70
C LYS A 22 -24.35 -21.41 -9.47
N THR A 23 -23.72 -21.80 -8.37
CA THR A 23 -22.44 -21.25 -7.91
C THR A 23 -21.30 -22.25 -8.09
N ILE A 24 -20.17 -21.75 -8.56
CA ILE A 24 -18.89 -22.48 -8.63
C ILE A 24 -17.93 -21.78 -7.69
N LEU A 25 -17.30 -22.53 -6.79
CA LEU A 25 -16.27 -22.08 -5.87
C LEU A 25 -14.96 -22.78 -6.18
N THR A 26 -13.89 -22.03 -6.33
CA THR A 26 -12.57 -22.60 -6.62
C THR A 26 -11.49 -21.77 -5.94
N THR A 27 -10.48 -22.45 -5.43
CA THR A 27 -9.32 -21.82 -4.80
C THR A 27 -8.02 -22.40 -5.35
N ARG A 28 -6.97 -21.59 -5.38
CA ARG A 28 -5.59 -21.94 -5.74
C ARG A 28 -4.62 -21.17 -4.82
N HIS A 29 -3.40 -21.66 -4.72
CA HIS A 29 -2.33 -20.89 -4.09
C HIS A 29 -2.05 -19.62 -4.89
N THR A 30 -1.88 -18.53 -4.18
CA THR A 30 -1.40 -17.26 -4.75
C THR A 30 0.02 -17.46 -5.29
N THR A 31 0.35 -16.77 -6.37
CA THR A 31 1.59 -16.98 -7.15
C THR A 31 2.49 -15.71 -7.14
N PRO A 32 3.01 -15.28 -5.98
CA PRO A 32 3.92 -14.14 -5.97
C PRO A 32 5.23 -14.51 -6.70
N PRO A 33 5.86 -13.57 -7.43
CA PRO A 33 5.44 -12.17 -7.60
C PRO A 33 4.38 -11.95 -8.70
N ASN A 34 4.05 -12.98 -9.49
CA ASN A 34 3.14 -12.90 -10.64
C ASN A 34 1.72 -13.27 -10.21
N PHE A 35 1.02 -12.33 -9.58
CA PHE A 35 -0.32 -12.55 -9.02
C PHE A 35 -1.37 -12.86 -10.09
N GLU A 36 -1.20 -12.31 -11.30
CA GLU A 36 -2.05 -12.57 -12.46
C GLU A 36 -2.11 -14.04 -12.82
N ASP A 37 -1.01 -14.77 -12.69
CA ASP A 37 -0.97 -16.21 -12.95
C ASP A 37 -1.92 -16.98 -12.02
N GLY A 38 -2.04 -16.55 -10.77
CA GLY A 38 -2.97 -17.13 -9.80
C GLY A 38 -4.41 -16.97 -10.24
N VAL A 39 -4.77 -15.78 -10.73
CA VAL A 39 -6.12 -15.48 -11.25
C VAL A 39 -6.43 -16.33 -12.49
N ILE A 40 -5.51 -16.38 -13.45
CA ILE A 40 -5.69 -17.20 -14.67
C ILE A 40 -5.85 -18.67 -14.31
N LYS A 41 -5.00 -19.19 -13.44
CA LYS A 41 -5.04 -20.61 -13.01
C LYS A 41 -6.31 -20.96 -12.23
N VAL A 42 -6.85 -20.04 -11.42
CA VAL A 42 -8.10 -20.30 -10.71
C VAL A 42 -9.31 -20.30 -11.66
N ILE A 43 -9.32 -19.41 -12.68
CA ILE A 43 -10.33 -19.40 -13.73
C ILE A 43 -10.28 -20.71 -14.52
N GLN A 44 -9.10 -21.13 -14.97
CA GLN A 44 -8.93 -22.41 -15.69
C GLN A 44 -9.40 -23.60 -14.85
N LYS A 45 -9.05 -23.63 -13.55
CA LYS A 45 -9.48 -24.71 -12.64
C LYS A 45 -11.00 -24.73 -12.43
N SER A 46 -11.66 -23.57 -12.47
CA SER A 46 -13.12 -23.49 -12.27
C SER A 46 -13.93 -24.11 -13.41
N GLY A 47 -13.31 -24.30 -14.58
CA GLY A 47 -14.01 -24.75 -15.81
C GLY A 47 -14.88 -23.66 -16.44
N VAL A 48 -14.85 -22.44 -15.93
CA VAL A 48 -15.59 -21.31 -16.51
C VAL A 48 -14.95 -20.92 -17.84
N CYS A 49 -15.78 -20.86 -18.88
CA CYS A 49 -15.33 -20.37 -20.18
C CYS A 49 -15.23 -18.85 -20.17
N PRO A 50 -14.04 -18.26 -20.45
CA PRO A 50 -13.86 -16.81 -20.39
C PRO A 50 -14.84 -16.01 -21.25
N GLN A 51 -15.28 -16.57 -22.38
CA GLN A 51 -16.23 -15.95 -23.30
C GLN A 51 -17.65 -15.84 -22.71
N GLU A 52 -17.96 -16.60 -21.69
CA GLU A 52 -19.26 -16.57 -20.99
C GLU A 52 -19.29 -15.59 -19.83
N ILE A 53 -18.14 -14.99 -19.47
CA ILE A 53 -18.05 -14.02 -18.40
C ILE A 53 -18.65 -12.70 -18.86
N LYS A 54 -19.77 -12.31 -18.25
CA LYS A 54 -20.45 -11.02 -18.50
C LYS A 54 -19.87 -9.94 -17.61
N ASP A 55 -19.67 -10.26 -16.33
CA ASP A 55 -19.14 -9.34 -15.32
C ASP A 55 -17.96 -10.00 -14.62
N PHE A 56 -16.85 -9.29 -14.51
CA PHE A 56 -15.68 -9.73 -13.77
C PHE A 56 -15.36 -8.72 -12.65
N ILE A 57 -15.40 -9.20 -11.42
CA ILE A 57 -15.09 -8.42 -10.22
C ILE A 57 -13.77 -8.93 -9.64
N HIS A 58 -12.86 -8.01 -9.32
CA HIS A 58 -11.57 -8.38 -8.77
C HIS A 58 -11.30 -7.65 -7.46
N GLY A 59 -10.98 -8.41 -6.42
CA GLY A 59 -10.50 -7.93 -5.13
C GLY A 59 -9.07 -8.37 -4.86
N THR A 60 -8.38 -7.63 -4.02
CA THR A 60 -7.06 -8.05 -3.53
C THR A 60 -6.75 -7.43 -2.17
N THR A 61 -6.13 -8.23 -1.30
CA THR A 61 -5.58 -7.79 -0.02
C THR A 61 -4.05 -7.69 -0.03
N THR A 62 -3.42 -7.81 -1.21
CA THR A 62 -1.96 -7.85 -1.36
C THR A 62 -1.27 -6.65 -0.73
N ILE A 63 -1.82 -5.43 -0.89
CA ILE A 63 -1.25 -4.20 -0.30
C ILE A 63 -1.34 -4.25 1.22
N ILE A 64 -2.48 -4.70 1.78
CA ILE A 64 -2.67 -4.82 3.22
C ILE A 64 -1.67 -5.82 3.80
N ASN A 65 -1.47 -6.95 3.13
CA ASN A 65 -0.50 -7.97 3.52
C ASN A 65 0.93 -7.42 3.48
N ALA A 66 1.31 -6.72 2.41
CA ALA A 66 2.63 -6.09 2.28
C ALA A 66 2.89 -5.06 3.40
N LEU A 67 1.90 -4.25 3.75
CA LEU A 67 1.98 -3.29 4.85
C LEU A 67 2.11 -4.00 6.21
N THR A 68 1.30 -5.03 6.45
CA THR A 68 1.32 -5.78 7.71
C THR A 68 2.64 -6.53 7.91
N GLU A 69 3.15 -7.14 6.85
CA GLU A 69 4.44 -7.85 6.84
C GLU A 69 5.64 -6.91 6.72
N ARG A 70 5.41 -5.62 6.49
CA ARG A 70 6.44 -4.60 6.22
C ARG A 70 7.37 -4.97 5.07
N LYS A 71 6.82 -5.64 4.08
CA LYS A 71 7.49 -6.00 2.82
C LYS A 71 7.15 -4.97 1.76
N GLY A 72 8.11 -4.18 1.36
CA GLY A 72 7.93 -3.14 0.36
C GLY A 72 9.26 -2.50 -0.02
N ALA A 73 9.22 -1.59 -0.98
CA ALA A 73 10.36 -0.79 -1.40
C ALA A 73 10.94 0.03 -0.22
N LYS A 74 12.24 0.25 -0.21
CA LYS A 74 12.88 1.18 0.74
C LYS A 74 12.40 2.60 0.42
N THR A 75 11.45 3.08 1.21
CA THR A 75 10.75 4.35 0.95
C THR A 75 11.31 5.47 1.83
N ALA A 76 11.49 6.64 1.24
CA ALA A 76 11.79 7.89 1.93
C ALA A 76 10.56 8.81 1.95
N LEU A 77 10.61 9.84 2.79
CA LEU A 77 9.57 10.88 2.88
C LEU A 77 10.20 12.24 2.69
N ILE A 78 9.59 13.06 1.82
CA ILE A 78 9.79 14.51 1.78
C ILE A 78 8.54 15.15 2.39
N THR A 79 8.73 16.11 3.28
CA THR A 79 7.62 16.80 3.93
C THR A 79 7.97 18.25 4.21
N THR A 80 6.96 19.07 4.47
CA THR A 80 7.09 20.47 4.90
C THR A 80 8.01 20.59 6.12
N LYS A 81 8.88 21.59 6.15
CA LYS A 81 9.76 21.90 7.27
C LYS A 81 8.98 22.06 8.58
N GLY A 82 9.45 21.38 9.62
CA GLY A 82 8.77 21.28 10.92
C GLY A 82 7.83 20.09 11.08
N PHE A 83 7.59 19.28 10.02
CA PHE A 83 6.65 18.15 10.04
C PHE A 83 7.31 16.76 9.97
N ARG A 84 8.63 16.68 9.99
CA ARG A 84 9.37 15.40 9.90
C ARG A 84 8.91 14.35 10.91
N ASP A 85 8.54 14.77 12.09
CA ASP A 85 8.25 13.86 13.19
C ASP A 85 6.76 13.54 13.36
N VAL A 86 5.90 13.95 12.40
CA VAL A 86 4.46 13.65 12.40
C VAL A 86 4.20 12.15 12.50
N LEU A 87 4.99 11.32 11.81
CA LEU A 87 4.85 9.86 11.88
C LEU A 87 5.19 9.28 13.26
N GLU A 88 6.07 9.92 14.03
CA GLU A 88 6.38 9.55 15.41
C GLU A 88 5.33 10.05 16.40
N ILE A 89 4.93 11.30 16.21
CA ILE A 89 3.96 11.98 17.08
C ILE A 89 2.59 11.32 16.93
N ALA A 90 2.20 11.00 15.67
CA ALA A 90 0.88 10.49 15.30
C ALA A 90 -0.23 11.39 15.88
N ARG A 91 -1.26 10.82 16.50
CA ARG A 91 -2.35 11.59 17.15
C ARG A 91 -2.08 11.91 18.62
N CYS A 92 -0.85 11.73 19.10
CA CYS A 92 -0.47 11.92 20.50
C CYS A 92 -1.29 11.07 21.50
N ASN A 93 -2.12 10.14 21.04
CA ASN A 93 -2.90 9.29 21.91
C ASN A 93 -2.03 8.20 22.55
N ARG A 94 -2.33 7.92 23.80
CA ARG A 94 -1.76 6.80 24.55
C ARG A 94 -2.92 5.88 24.95
N PRO A 95 -3.16 4.81 24.21
CA PRO A 95 -4.34 3.95 24.44
C PRO A 95 -4.36 3.32 25.82
N ASP A 96 -3.19 3.11 26.43
CA ASP A 96 -3.05 2.60 27.78
C ASP A 96 -2.20 3.59 28.61
N LEU A 97 -2.88 4.46 29.34
CA LEU A 97 -2.26 5.57 30.08
C LEU A 97 -1.30 5.12 31.18
N PHE A 98 -1.58 3.97 31.81
CA PHE A 98 -0.83 3.47 32.97
C PHE A 98 0.23 2.43 32.59
N ASN A 99 0.32 2.05 31.32
CA ASN A 99 1.32 1.11 30.85
C ASN A 99 2.66 1.82 30.60
N MET A 100 3.57 1.70 31.54
CA MET A 100 4.88 2.36 31.48
C MET A 100 5.80 1.75 30.40
N VAL A 101 5.50 0.54 29.94
CA VAL A 101 6.25 -0.14 28.85
C VAL A 101 5.58 -0.02 27.48
N PHE A 102 4.50 0.76 27.39
CA PHE A 102 3.84 1.00 26.12
C PHE A 102 4.78 1.62 25.10
N ALA A 103 4.98 0.93 23.98
CA ALA A 103 5.73 1.42 22.83
C ALA A 103 4.79 1.62 21.62
N LYS A 104 4.92 2.75 20.96
CA LYS A 104 4.23 2.98 19.68
C LYS A 104 4.76 2.02 18.61
N PRO A 105 3.91 1.60 17.65
CA PRO A 105 4.39 0.87 16.48
C PRO A 105 5.50 1.65 15.76
N ARG A 106 6.51 0.93 15.28
CA ARG A 106 7.57 1.58 14.49
C ARG A 106 6.95 2.22 13.24
N PRO A 107 7.25 3.48 12.93
CA PRO A 107 6.83 4.09 11.67
C PRO A 107 7.31 3.30 10.45
N PHE A 108 6.59 3.40 9.34
CA PHE A 108 6.98 2.73 8.10
C PHE A 108 8.28 3.29 7.52
N ILE A 109 8.48 4.60 7.68
CA ILE A 109 9.67 5.28 7.18
C ILE A 109 10.51 5.70 8.40
N PRO A 110 11.76 5.21 8.53
CA PRO A 110 12.63 5.58 9.64
C PRO A 110 13.02 7.06 9.55
N ARG A 111 13.28 7.69 10.69
CA ARG A 111 13.51 9.13 10.81
C ARG A 111 14.61 9.66 9.90
N TYR A 112 15.70 8.91 9.69
CA TYR A 112 16.81 9.33 8.83
C TYR A 112 16.43 9.43 7.35
N LEU A 113 15.39 8.72 6.91
CA LEU A 113 14.83 8.80 5.55
C LEU A 113 13.68 9.80 5.40
N ARG A 114 13.42 10.63 6.42
CA ARG A 114 12.45 11.72 6.34
C ARG A 114 13.21 13.02 6.21
N LYS A 115 13.07 13.69 5.09
CA LYS A 115 13.70 15.00 4.81
C LYS A 115 12.65 16.08 4.73
N GLU A 116 13.04 17.26 5.16
CA GLU A 116 12.18 18.42 5.17
C GLU A 116 12.60 19.37 4.07
N VAL A 117 11.61 20.01 3.46
CA VAL A 117 11.82 21.08 2.49
C VAL A 117 11.12 22.35 2.99
N GLU A 118 11.76 23.48 2.77
CA GLU A 118 11.17 24.76 3.11
C GLU A 118 10.12 25.10 2.06
N GLU A 119 8.86 25.04 2.47
CA GLU A 119 7.69 25.45 1.70
C GLU A 119 6.50 25.60 2.65
N ARG A 120 5.49 26.34 2.24
CA ARG A 120 4.20 26.39 2.92
C ARG A 120 3.09 26.77 1.98
N VAL A 121 2.07 25.91 1.88
CA VAL A 121 0.80 26.20 1.25
C VAL A 121 -0.27 26.28 2.35
N SER A 122 -1.11 27.31 2.31
CA SER A 122 -2.22 27.46 3.26
C SER A 122 -3.43 26.59 2.84
N PHE A 123 -4.40 26.48 3.74
CA PHE A 123 -5.61 25.66 3.51
C PHE A 123 -6.46 26.12 2.33
N ASP A 124 -6.36 27.39 1.92
CA ASP A 124 -7.05 27.98 0.75
C ASP A 124 -6.21 27.89 -0.54
N GLY A 125 -5.12 27.12 -0.53
CA GLY A 125 -4.25 26.87 -1.67
C GLY A 125 -3.25 28.00 -1.99
N LYS A 126 -3.17 29.04 -1.16
CA LYS A 126 -2.18 30.13 -1.37
C LYS A 126 -0.79 29.70 -0.92
N VAL A 127 0.19 29.99 -1.75
CA VAL A 127 1.61 29.81 -1.39
C VAL A 127 2.01 30.88 -0.38
N VAL A 128 2.29 30.45 0.86
CA VAL A 128 2.78 31.32 1.95
C VAL A 128 4.30 31.40 1.90
N THR A 129 4.96 30.29 1.69
CA THR A 129 6.41 30.20 1.49
C THR A 129 6.67 29.41 0.21
N PRO A 130 7.38 29.99 -0.79
CA PRO A 130 7.75 29.30 -1.99
C PRO A 130 8.60 28.06 -1.71
N LEU A 131 8.49 27.04 -2.56
CA LEU A 131 9.26 25.83 -2.45
C LEU A 131 10.74 26.11 -2.65
N ASN A 132 11.57 25.65 -1.72
CA ASN A 132 13.03 25.68 -1.86
C ASN A 132 13.52 24.45 -2.63
N GLU A 133 13.86 24.62 -3.90
CA GLU A 133 14.32 23.54 -4.76
C GLU A 133 15.68 22.97 -4.33
N GLU A 134 16.53 23.75 -3.67
CA GLU A 134 17.84 23.27 -3.19
C GLU A 134 17.66 22.22 -2.08
N ASP A 135 16.67 22.39 -1.21
CA ASP A 135 16.34 21.37 -0.19
C ASP A 135 15.92 20.05 -0.86
N ILE A 136 15.13 20.13 -1.96
CA ILE A 136 14.74 18.94 -2.73
C ILE A 136 15.97 18.25 -3.33
N LYS A 137 16.85 19.02 -3.99
CA LYS A 137 18.08 18.46 -4.58
C LYS A 137 18.94 17.77 -3.53
N ALA A 138 19.13 18.41 -2.37
CA ALA A 138 19.87 17.83 -1.26
C ALA A 138 19.23 16.54 -0.73
N ALA A 139 17.90 16.52 -0.59
CA ALA A 139 17.16 15.33 -0.15
C ALA A 139 17.31 14.17 -1.16
N VAL A 140 17.18 14.45 -2.46
CA VAL A 140 17.32 13.45 -3.53
C VAL A 140 18.72 12.86 -3.56
N GLU A 141 19.76 13.68 -3.46
CA GLU A 141 21.16 13.21 -3.42
C GLU A 141 21.42 12.32 -2.19
N TYR A 142 20.84 12.67 -1.03
CA TYR A 142 20.90 11.83 0.14
C TYR A 142 20.21 10.50 -0.07
N PHE A 143 19.00 10.50 -0.65
CA PHE A 143 18.22 9.29 -0.90
C PHE A 143 18.88 8.34 -1.91
N LYS A 144 19.54 8.88 -2.93
CA LYS A 144 20.37 8.08 -3.85
C LYS A 144 21.50 7.33 -3.12
N LYS A 145 22.21 8.02 -2.22
CA LYS A 145 23.28 7.40 -1.40
C LYS A 145 22.72 6.31 -0.48
N GLU A 146 21.52 6.51 0.05
CA GLU A 146 20.82 5.54 0.90
C GLU A 146 20.15 4.41 0.10
N LYS A 147 20.24 4.41 -1.23
CA LYS A 147 19.59 3.43 -2.12
C LYS A 147 18.07 3.33 -1.87
N VAL A 148 17.41 4.48 -1.77
CA VAL A 148 15.97 4.58 -1.67
C VAL A 148 15.35 4.23 -3.01
N GLU A 149 14.28 3.45 -2.99
CA GLU A 149 13.60 2.93 -4.18
C GLU A 149 12.31 3.71 -4.49
N ALA A 150 11.71 4.33 -3.46
CA ALA A 150 10.48 5.11 -3.61
C ALA A 150 10.51 6.34 -2.70
N ILE A 151 9.86 7.41 -3.13
CA ILE A 151 9.73 8.66 -2.36
C ILE A 151 8.25 8.98 -2.22
N ALA A 152 7.79 9.14 -0.97
CA ALA A 152 6.51 9.74 -0.64
C ALA A 152 6.68 11.24 -0.42
N VAL A 153 5.69 12.05 -0.82
CA VAL A 153 5.65 13.49 -0.62
C VAL A 153 4.35 13.87 0.05
#